data_4cd3faaf058b3a3ffc94e2e4bb249117
#
_entry.id   4cd3faaf058b3a3ffc94e2e4bb249117
#
_cell.length_a   1.000
_cell.length_b   1.000
_cell.length_c   1.000
_cell.angle_alpha   90.00
_cell.angle_beta   90.00
_cell.angle_gamma   90.00
#
_symmetry.space_group_name_H-M   'P 1'
#
loop_
_entity.id
_entity.type
_entity.pdbx_description
1 polymer ?
#
loop_
_entity_poly.entity_id
_entity_poly.type
_entity_poly.pdbx_seq_one_letter_code
_entity_poly.pdbx_strand_id
1 'polypeptide(L)'
;MASPKRRAFRARLLHGTLVVLSALARRLPLGAARALGVILGHLAWHILRRDRGRALAHLALAFPDWSPRRRNAIARRMFHHLGMSFAEILWLPRLDPATRDRTTTTDGMARTLALIHSGRGMVAYTGHCGNWEWLACCVASYGVPLTVLQRERDEAQVNQFITDVRARFRIATIDRGSTAAAREMLRALKHAGALAFLVDQNIRAESAKVPFFGRPALTPIGPARLAIRAGVPVVGIFIERRANGTQHIVFDDPIETTRADDPIALTARMTARIEAQIRRAPEQWVWMHERWKERPQWDVSEGR
;
A
#
# COMPACT_ATOMS: atom_id res chain seq x y z
N MET A 1 -19.87 -14.57 21.59
CA MET A 1 -18.62 -14.78 20.79
C MET A 1 -18.78 -16.08 20.02
N ALA A 2 -18.43 -16.14 18.70
CA ALA A 2 -18.50 -17.36 17.92
C ALA A 2 -17.45 -18.40 18.40
N SER A 3 -17.81 -19.69 18.45
CA SER A 3 -16.91 -20.75 18.88
C SER A 3 -15.66 -20.84 17.98
N PRO A 4 -14.49 -21.31 18.49
CA PRO A 4 -13.27 -21.47 17.70
C PRO A 4 -13.47 -22.30 16.42
N LYS A 5 -14.29 -23.36 16.49
CA LYS A 5 -14.63 -24.20 15.33
C LYS A 5 -15.40 -23.43 14.26
N ARG A 6 -16.37 -22.56 14.65
CA ARG A 6 -17.11 -21.71 13.70
C ARG A 6 -16.22 -20.66 13.07
N ARG A 7 -15.27 -20.08 13.80
CA ARG A 7 -14.28 -19.15 13.23
C ARG A 7 -13.40 -19.85 12.20
N ALA A 8 -12.84 -21.02 12.54
CA ALA A 8 -12.01 -21.81 11.63
C ALA A 8 -12.77 -22.24 10.37
N PHE A 9 -14.03 -22.64 10.49
CA PHE A 9 -14.87 -23.00 9.34
C PHE A 9 -15.13 -21.80 8.42
N ARG A 10 -15.60 -20.66 8.97
CA ARG A 10 -15.80 -19.41 8.19
C ARG A 10 -14.54 -18.97 7.48
N ALA A 11 -13.45 -19.14 8.11
CA ALA A 11 -12.12 -18.88 7.66
C ALA A 11 -11.75 -19.70 6.42
N ARG A 12 -11.86 -21.04 6.51
CA ARG A 12 -11.62 -21.94 5.37
C ARG A 12 -12.56 -21.66 4.20
N LEU A 13 -13.83 -21.36 4.49
CA LEU A 13 -14.81 -21.01 3.48
C LEU A 13 -14.40 -19.71 2.75
N LEU A 14 -13.98 -18.68 3.47
CA LEU A 14 -13.53 -17.42 2.89
C LEU A 14 -12.28 -17.62 2.01
N HIS A 15 -11.28 -18.34 2.50
CA HIS A 15 -10.09 -18.66 1.70
C HIS A 15 -10.46 -19.45 0.44
N GLY A 16 -11.26 -20.52 0.57
CA GLY A 16 -11.75 -21.31 -0.57
C GLY A 16 -12.50 -20.45 -1.59
N THR A 17 -13.36 -19.55 -1.10
CA THR A 17 -14.07 -18.58 -1.97
C THR A 17 -13.12 -17.69 -2.73
N LEU A 18 -12.08 -17.12 -2.08
CA LEU A 18 -11.08 -16.29 -2.74
C LEU A 18 -10.28 -17.07 -3.79
N VAL A 19 -9.92 -18.32 -3.50
CA VAL A 19 -9.23 -19.20 -4.45
C VAL A 19 -10.10 -19.49 -5.68
N VAL A 20 -11.39 -19.82 -5.48
CA VAL A 20 -12.33 -20.05 -6.58
C VAL A 20 -12.55 -18.77 -7.40
N LEU A 21 -12.79 -17.64 -6.74
CA LEU A 21 -12.95 -16.35 -7.42
C LEU A 21 -11.68 -15.99 -8.21
N SER A 22 -10.49 -16.25 -7.66
CA SER A 22 -9.24 -16.05 -8.38
C SER A 22 -9.13 -16.98 -9.60
N ALA A 23 -9.51 -18.26 -9.47
CA ALA A 23 -9.51 -19.20 -10.59
C ALA A 23 -10.46 -18.74 -11.71
N LEU A 24 -11.62 -18.18 -11.38
CA LEU A 24 -12.57 -17.61 -12.32
C LEU A 24 -12.04 -16.31 -12.93
N ALA A 25 -11.55 -15.38 -12.11
CA ALA A 25 -11.01 -14.11 -12.57
C ALA A 25 -9.88 -14.30 -13.59
N ARG A 26 -9.03 -15.29 -13.38
CA ARG A 26 -7.92 -15.64 -14.29
C ARG A 26 -8.37 -16.17 -15.66
N ARG A 27 -9.60 -16.61 -15.81
CA ARG A 27 -10.17 -17.02 -17.13
C ARG A 27 -10.63 -15.82 -17.95
N LEU A 28 -10.83 -14.66 -17.31
CA LEU A 28 -11.30 -13.45 -17.97
C LEU A 28 -10.13 -12.64 -18.55
N PRO A 29 -10.32 -11.91 -19.65
CA PRO A 29 -9.45 -10.80 -20.01
C PRO A 29 -9.39 -9.77 -18.87
N LEU A 30 -8.25 -9.12 -18.67
CA LEU A 30 -8.04 -8.16 -17.59
C LEU A 30 -9.10 -7.05 -17.59
N GLY A 31 -9.49 -6.56 -18.78
CA GLY A 31 -10.54 -5.54 -18.91
C GLY A 31 -11.88 -6.00 -18.37
N ALA A 32 -12.27 -7.25 -18.62
CA ALA A 32 -13.52 -7.83 -18.11
C ALA A 32 -13.47 -8.02 -16.59
N ALA A 33 -12.34 -8.50 -16.06
CA ALA A 33 -12.15 -8.58 -14.61
C ALA A 33 -12.29 -7.20 -13.94
N ARG A 34 -11.69 -6.15 -14.50
CA ARG A 34 -11.83 -4.77 -14.03
C ARG A 34 -13.26 -4.24 -14.10
N ALA A 35 -13.98 -4.53 -15.17
CA ALA A 35 -15.40 -4.14 -15.31
C ALA A 35 -16.25 -4.76 -14.19
N LEU A 36 -16.05 -6.04 -13.89
CA LEU A 36 -16.67 -6.68 -12.72
C LEU A 36 -16.27 -6.00 -11.41
N GLY A 37 -15.00 -5.62 -11.28
CA GLY A 37 -14.49 -4.84 -10.14
C GLY A 37 -15.22 -3.50 -9.98
N VAL A 38 -15.49 -2.77 -11.07
CA VAL A 38 -16.28 -1.53 -11.04
C VAL A 38 -17.70 -1.79 -10.51
N ILE A 39 -18.35 -2.87 -10.98
CA ILE A 39 -19.68 -3.26 -10.51
C ILE A 39 -19.66 -3.55 -9.01
N LEU A 40 -18.66 -4.32 -8.53
CA LEU A 40 -18.49 -4.59 -7.10
C LEU A 40 -18.26 -3.31 -6.30
N GLY A 41 -17.41 -2.40 -6.81
CA GLY A 41 -17.18 -1.10 -6.20
C GLY A 41 -18.44 -0.24 -6.15
N HIS A 42 -19.28 -0.29 -7.20
CA HIS A 42 -20.57 0.40 -7.23
C HIS A 42 -21.53 -0.16 -6.16
N LEU A 43 -21.63 -1.47 -6.04
CA LEU A 43 -22.44 -2.11 -5.00
C LEU A 43 -21.92 -1.74 -3.60
N ALA A 44 -20.59 -1.79 -3.38
CA ALA A 44 -19.96 -1.40 -2.13
C ALA A 44 -20.26 0.06 -1.74
N TRP A 45 -20.32 0.98 -2.69
CA TRP A 45 -20.72 2.38 -2.48
C TRP A 45 -22.11 2.49 -1.85
N HIS A 46 -23.03 1.65 -2.23
CA HIS A 46 -24.40 1.65 -1.70
C HIS A 46 -24.53 0.93 -0.36
N ILE A 47 -23.78 -0.16 -0.18
CA ILE A 47 -23.84 -1.03 1.00
C ILE A 47 -23.02 -0.46 2.17
N LEU A 48 -21.79 -0.01 1.92
CA LEU A 48 -20.83 0.41 2.96
C LEU A 48 -21.03 1.89 3.34
N ARG A 49 -22.24 2.22 3.84
CA ARG A 49 -22.63 3.61 4.15
C ARG A 49 -21.72 4.31 5.15
N ARG A 50 -21.20 3.58 6.16
CA ARG A 50 -20.27 4.10 7.15
C ARG A 50 -18.94 4.51 6.54
N ASP A 51 -18.37 3.65 5.68
CA ASP A 51 -17.07 3.91 5.03
C ASP A 51 -17.20 5.02 3.99
N ARG A 52 -18.34 5.08 3.29
CA ARG A 52 -18.67 6.21 2.41
C ARG A 52 -18.73 7.53 3.19
N GLY A 53 -19.40 7.55 4.34
CA GLY A 53 -19.47 8.73 5.22
C GLY A 53 -18.07 9.19 5.66
N ARG A 54 -17.20 8.27 6.07
CA ARG A 54 -15.81 8.56 6.41
C ARG A 54 -15.03 9.14 5.22
N ALA A 55 -15.15 8.53 4.05
CA ALA A 55 -14.46 9.02 2.86
C ALA A 55 -14.87 10.45 2.51
N LEU A 56 -16.16 10.77 2.59
CA LEU A 56 -16.68 12.13 2.35
C LEU A 56 -16.17 13.13 3.40
N ALA A 57 -16.14 12.74 4.68
CA ALA A 57 -15.62 13.57 5.76
C ALA A 57 -14.12 13.86 5.57
N HIS A 58 -13.32 12.84 5.23
CA HIS A 58 -11.88 13.02 5.00
C HIS A 58 -11.58 13.84 3.73
N LEU A 59 -12.37 13.67 2.67
CA LEU A 59 -12.28 14.54 1.48
C LEU A 59 -12.62 16.00 1.81
N ALA A 60 -13.56 16.24 2.73
CA ALA A 60 -13.89 17.60 3.18
C ALA A 60 -12.75 18.22 4.01
N LEU A 61 -12.03 17.41 4.80
CA LEU A 61 -10.86 17.87 5.54
C LEU A 61 -9.68 18.17 4.62
N ALA A 62 -9.41 17.32 3.63
CA ALA A 62 -8.27 17.44 2.72
C ALA A 62 -8.47 18.51 1.62
N PHE A 63 -9.72 18.70 1.18
CA PHE A 63 -10.09 19.61 0.10
C PHE A 63 -11.31 20.45 0.51
N PRO A 64 -11.13 21.39 1.43
CA PRO A 64 -12.24 22.21 1.94
C PRO A 64 -12.92 23.02 0.83
N ASP A 65 -12.17 23.48 -0.17
CA ASP A 65 -12.64 24.30 -1.29
C ASP A 65 -13.43 23.53 -2.35
N TRP A 66 -13.43 22.18 -2.28
CA TRP A 66 -14.20 21.39 -3.25
C TRP A 66 -15.68 21.38 -2.89
N SER A 67 -16.53 21.52 -3.89
CA SER A 67 -17.97 21.39 -3.70
C SER A 67 -18.36 20.00 -3.18
N PRO A 68 -19.46 19.86 -2.43
CA PRO A 68 -19.97 18.56 -2.00
C PRO A 68 -20.20 17.58 -3.16
N ARG A 69 -20.64 18.12 -4.33
CA ARG A 69 -20.82 17.32 -5.56
C ARG A 69 -19.51 16.74 -6.06
N ARG A 70 -18.41 17.53 -6.07
CA ARG A 70 -17.07 17.07 -6.49
C ARG A 70 -16.55 16.00 -5.53
N ARG A 71 -16.64 16.24 -4.20
CA ARG A 71 -16.21 15.26 -3.16
C ARG A 71 -16.97 13.95 -3.30
N ASN A 72 -18.28 14.00 -3.55
CA ASN A 72 -19.10 12.80 -3.76
C ASN A 72 -18.67 12.02 -5.01
N ALA A 73 -18.38 12.71 -6.13
CA ALA A 73 -17.90 12.07 -7.35
C ALA A 73 -16.55 11.38 -7.16
N ILE A 74 -15.61 12.02 -6.44
CA ILE A 74 -14.30 11.42 -6.11
C ILE A 74 -14.48 10.22 -5.20
N ALA A 75 -15.26 10.32 -4.12
CA ALA A 75 -15.50 9.21 -3.22
C ALA A 75 -16.13 8.00 -3.95
N ARG A 76 -17.10 8.23 -4.84
CA ARG A 76 -17.70 7.16 -5.64
C ARG A 76 -16.66 6.50 -6.57
N ARG A 77 -15.82 7.30 -7.24
CA ARG A 77 -14.73 6.76 -8.08
C ARG A 77 -13.72 5.98 -7.26
N MET A 78 -13.41 6.39 -6.02
CA MET A 78 -12.56 5.61 -5.11
C MET A 78 -13.11 4.20 -4.89
N PHE A 79 -14.42 4.03 -4.65
CA PHE A 79 -15.01 2.70 -4.51
C PHE A 79 -14.87 1.86 -5.80
N HIS A 80 -15.03 2.48 -6.98
CA HIS A 80 -14.79 1.80 -8.25
C HIS A 80 -13.32 1.36 -8.39
N HIS A 81 -12.36 2.23 -8.04
CA HIS A 81 -10.93 1.89 -8.07
C HIS A 81 -10.58 0.76 -7.09
N LEU A 82 -11.14 0.76 -5.88
CA LEU A 82 -10.96 -0.33 -4.92
C LEU A 82 -11.53 -1.65 -5.42
N GLY A 83 -12.71 -1.61 -6.04
CA GLY A 83 -13.31 -2.80 -6.66
C GLY A 83 -12.45 -3.33 -7.81
N MET A 84 -11.93 -2.46 -8.69
CA MET A 84 -10.98 -2.84 -9.73
C MET A 84 -9.71 -3.45 -9.14
N SER A 85 -9.13 -2.83 -8.10
CA SER A 85 -7.93 -3.33 -7.44
C SER A 85 -8.16 -4.71 -6.81
N PHE A 86 -9.33 -4.94 -6.21
CA PHE A 86 -9.70 -6.26 -5.70
C PHE A 86 -9.75 -7.30 -6.83
N ALA A 87 -10.42 -6.99 -7.96
CA ALA A 87 -10.48 -7.90 -9.11
C ALA A 87 -9.09 -8.17 -9.71
N GLU A 88 -8.24 -7.16 -9.77
CA GLU A 88 -6.84 -7.29 -10.20
C GLU A 88 -6.03 -8.18 -9.27
N ILE A 89 -6.20 -8.07 -7.94
CA ILE A 89 -5.51 -8.95 -6.98
C ILE A 89 -5.88 -10.42 -7.21
N LEU A 90 -7.16 -10.72 -7.48
CA LEU A 90 -7.59 -12.06 -7.83
C LEU A 90 -6.98 -12.54 -9.17
N TRP A 91 -6.71 -11.61 -10.08
CA TRP A 91 -6.16 -11.86 -11.41
C TRP A 91 -4.62 -11.93 -11.43
N LEU A 92 -3.92 -11.29 -10.46
CA LEU A 92 -2.46 -11.18 -10.37
C LEU A 92 -1.69 -12.49 -10.60
N PRO A 93 -2.16 -13.68 -10.15
CA PRO A 93 -1.44 -14.92 -10.42
C PRO A 93 -1.24 -15.25 -11.91
N ARG A 94 -1.92 -14.53 -12.83
CA ARG A 94 -1.73 -14.62 -14.29
C ARG A 94 -0.73 -13.59 -14.83
N LEU A 95 -0.26 -12.66 -14.02
CA LEU A 95 0.68 -11.64 -14.45
C LEU A 95 2.03 -12.28 -14.76
N ASP A 96 2.35 -12.36 -16.04
CA ASP A 96 3.65 -12.77 -16.59
C ASP A 96 4.43 -11.53 -17.09
N PRO A 97 5.72 -11.65 -17.42
CA PRO A 97 6.52 -10.53 -17.92
C PRO A 97 5.91 -9.85 -19.14
N ALA A 98 5.41 -10.61 -20.12
CA ALA A 98 4.83 -10.05 -21.34
C ALA A 98 3.55 -9.25 -21.05
N THR A 99 2.72 -9.74 -20.15
CA THR A 99 1.49 -9.04 -19.72
C THR A 99 1.84 -7.82 -18.88
N ARG A 100 2.81 -7.92 -17.98
CA ARG A 100 3.31 -6.78 -17.20
C ARG A 100 3.75 -5.66 -18.16
N ASP A 101 4.57 -5.95 -19.14
CA ASP A 101 5.14 -4.93 -20.04
C ASP A 101 4.08 -4.29 -20.96
N ARG A 102 3.00 -5.02 -21.29
CA ARG A 102 1.85 -4.45 -22.01
C ARG A 102 0.94 -3.60 -21.14
N THR A 103 0.86 -3.88 -19.84
CA THR A 103 -0.14 -3.28 -18.93
C THR A 103 0.45 -2.29 -17.95
N THR A 104 1.78 -2.20 -17.87
CA THR A 104 2.48 -1.38 -16.88
C THR A 104 3.62 -0.61 -17.55
N THR A 105 3.69 0.69 -17.27
CA THR A 105 4.80 1.56 -17.65
C THR A 105 5.53 2.03 -16.39
N THR A 106 6.83 2.38 -16.53
CA THR A 106 7.64 2.78 -15.38
C THR A 106 8.46 4.02 -15.70
N ASP A 107 8.62 4.91 -14.71
CA ASP A 107 9.58 6.00 -14.71
C ASP A 107 10.55 5.83 -13.53
N GLY A 108 11.83 6.11 -13.74
CA GLY A 108 12.87 6.08 -12.70
C GLY A 108 13.37 4.68 -12.29
N MET A 109 12.84 3.60 -12.83
CA MET A 109 13.17 2.22 -12.47
C MET A 109 14.67 1.90 -12.59
N ALA A 110 15.33 2.39 -13.64
CA ALA A 110 16.74 2.10 -13.88
C ALA A 110 17.65 2.54 -12.70
N ARG A 111 17.35 3.68 -12.07
CA ARG A 111 18.09 4.18 -10.89
C ARG A 111 17.94 3.25 -9.69
N THR A 112 16.72 2.78 -9.45
CA THR A 112 16.44 1.83 -8.36
C THR A 112 17.14 0.49 -8.59
N LEU A 113 17.14 -0.01 -9.83
CA LEU A 113 17.86 -1.24 -10.17
C LEU A 113 19.38 -1.05 -10.01
N ALA A 114 19.94 0.08 -10.45
CA ALA A 114 21.36 0.39 -10.25
C ALA A 114 21.75 0.41 -8.77
N LEU A 115 20.89 0.97 -7.91
CA LEU A 115 21.09 0.96 -6.45
C LEU A 115 21.13 -0.48 -5.90
N ILE A 116 20.19 -1.33 -6.29
CA ILE A 116 20.15 -2.74 -5.87
C ILE A 116 21.39 -3.51 -6.39
N HIS A 117 21.75 -3.32 -7.67
CA HIS A 117 22.90 -3.98 -8.26
C HIS A 117 24.24 -3.53 -7.68
N SER A 118 24.31 -2.32 -7.08
CA SER A 118 25.50 -1.88 -6.34
C SER A 118 25.66 -2.55 -4.97
N GLY A 119 24.80 -3.49 -4.62
CA GLY A 119 24.82 -4.20 -3.33
C GLY A 119 24.18 -3.43 -2.18
N ARG A 120 23.55 -2.28 -2.45
CA ARG A 120 22.90 -1.45 -1.42
C ARG A 120 21.44 -1.83 -1.26
N GLY A 121 21.03 -2.08 -0.01
CA GLY A 121 19.62 -2.19 0.34
C GLY A 121 18.94 -0.82 0.37
N MET A 122 17.61 -0.81 0.39
CA MET A 122 16.83 0.42 0.51
C MET A 122 15.56 0.22 1.34
N VAL A 123 15.09 1.29 1.97
CA VAL A 123 13.72 1.37 2.47
C VAL A 123 12.85 1.93 1.36
N ALA A 124 11.95 1.12 0.83
CA ALA A 124 10.93 1.58 -0.11
C ALA A 124 9.69 2.04 0.66
N TYR A 125 9.07 3.13 0.24
CA TYR A 125 7.82 3.57 0.83
C TYR A 125 6.79 3.94 -0.23
N THR A 126 5.52 3.74 0.13
CA THR A 126 4.37 4.12 -0.70
C THR A 126 3.18 4.44 0.20
N GLY A 127 2.04 4.76 -0.42
CA GLY A 127 0.74 4.87 0.23
C GLY A 127 -0.24 3.85 -0.32
N HIS A 128 -1.43 3.77 0.29
CA HIS A 128 -2.55 2.97 -0.23
C HIS A 128 -3.20 3.67 -1.44
N CYS A 129 -2.36 3.97 -2.45
CA CYS A 129 -2.73 4.60 -3.72
C CYS A 129 -2.73 3.57 -4.85
N GLY A 130 -3.70 3.64 -5.74
CA GLY A 130 -3.81 2.71 -6.85
C GLY A 130 -3.96 1.26 -6.41
N ASN A 131 -3.25 0.34 -7.06
CA ASN A 131 -3.17 -1.06 -6.66
C ASN A 131 -1.77 -1.39 -6.13
N TRP A 132 -1.56 -1.27 -4.83
CA TRP A 132 -0.26 -1.52 -4.18
C TRP A 132 0.19 -2.99 -4.23
N GLU A 133 -0.72 -3.97 -4.38
CA GLU A 133 -0.31 -5.36 -4.60
C GLU A 133 0.20 -5.57 -6.03
N TRP A 134 -0.42 -4.93 -7.03
CA TRP A 134 0.11 -4.88 -8.39
C TRP A 134 1.50 -4.24 -8.42
N LEU A 135 1.65 -3.11 -7.71
CA LEU A 135 2.93 -2.44 -7.54
C LEU A 135 4.01 -3.40 -7.01
N ALA A 136 3.72 -4.08 -5.89
CA ALA A 136 4.67 -5.00 -5.26
C ALA A 136 5.06 -6.14 -6.22
N CYS A 137 4.08 -6.75 -6.90
CA CYS A 137 4.32 -7.83 -7.86
C CYS A 137 5.17 -7.37 -9.06
N CYS A 138 4.91 -6.17 -9.60
CA CYS A 138 5.71 -5.60 -10.68
C CYS A 138 7.14 -5.31 -10.23
N VAL A 139 7.33 -4.62 -9.10
CA VAL A 139 8.67 -4.29 -8.56
C VAL A 139 9.50 -5.55 -8.37
N ALA A 140 8.93 -6.60 -7.77
CA ALA A 140 9.60 -7.88 -7.62
C ALA A 140 9.91 -8.55 -8.98
N SER A 141 8.98 -8.49 -9.93
CA SER A 141 9.16 -9.09 -11.26
C SER A 141 10.18 -8.37 -12.14
N TYR A 142 10.59 -7.15 -11.78
CA TYR A 142 11.73 -6.43 -12.38
C TYR A 142 13.08 -6.83 -11.75
N GLY A 143 13.09 -7.79 -10.83
CA GLY A 143 14.32 -8.31 -10.21
C GLY A 143 14.71 -7.62 -8.90
N VAL A 144 13.87 -6.76 -8.33
CA VAL A 144 14.12 -6.17 -7.00
C VAL A 144 13.78 -7.21 -5.92
N PRO A 145 14.73 -7.63 -5.07
CA PRO A 145 14.46 -8.51 -3.93
C PRO A 145 13.57 -7.77 -2.93
N LEU A 146 12.25 -8.03 -2.98
CA LEU A 146 11.26 -7.26 -2.22
C LEU A 146 10.82 -8.01 -0.96
N THR A 147 10.88 -7.31 0.16
CA THR A 147 10.30 -7.73 1.44
C THR A 147 9.25 -6.71 1.86
N VAL A 148 8.06 -7.17 2.23
CA VAL A 148 6.97 -6.30 2.68
C VAL A 148 6.64 -6.56 4.14
N LEU A 149 6.31 -5.49 4.88
CA LEU A 149 5.78 -5.61 6.22
C LEU A 149 4.25 -5.72 6.15
N GLN A 150 3.70 -6.73 6.79
CA GLN A 150 2.26 -6.86 6.96
C GLN A 150 1.87 -6.89 8.44
N ARG A 151 0.65 -6.48 8.71
CA ARG A 151 0.01 -6.71 10.00
C ARG A 151 -0.74 -8.03 9.92
N GLU A 152 -0.57 -8.87 10.95
CA GLU A 152 -1.49 -9.97 11.16
C GLU A 152 -2.92 -9.40 11.31
N ARG A 153 -3.80 -9.73 10.36
CA ARG A 153 -5.21 -9.34 10.38
C ARG A 153 -5.99 -10.41 11.12
N ASP A 154 -7.13 -10.01 11.70
CA ASP A 154 -8.06 -10.95 12.33
C ASP A 154 -8.60 -12.01 11.33
N GLU A 155 -8.47 -11.74 10.04
CA GLU A 155 -8.87 -12.60 8.92
C GLU A 155 -7.62 -13.30 8.32
N ALA A 156 -7.06 -14.25 9.06
CA ALA A 156 -5.86 -15.00 8.67
C ALA A 156 -5.90 -15.56 7.23
N GLN A 157 -7.09 -15.81 6.68
CA GLN A 157 -7.29 -16.42 5.36
C GLN A 157 -7.17 -15.45 4.20
N VAL A 158 -7.56 -14.18 4.40
CA VAL A 158 -7.27 -13.12 3.42
C VAL A 158 -5.76 -12.89 3.38
N ASN A 159 -5.12 -12.89 4.56
CA ASN A 159 -3.65 -12.82 4.64
C ASN A 159 -2.99 -13.98 3.91
N GLN A 160 -3.48 -15.22 4.11
CA GLN A 160 -2.92 -16.39 3.43
C GLN A 160 -3.04 -16.26 1.92
N PHE A 161 -4.20 -15.87 1.38
CA PHE A 161 -4.37 -15.67 -0.06
C PHE A 161 -3.41 -14.62 -0.62
N ILE A 162 -3.25 -13.47 0.06
CA ILE A 162 -2.30 -12.42 -0.35
C ILE A 162 -0.86 -12.92 -0.26
N THR A 163 -0.51 -13.66 0.79
CA THR A 163 0.82 -14.26 0.96
C THR A 163 1.12 -15.27 -0.15
N ASP A 164 0.15 -16.09 -0.55
CA ASP A 164 0.28 -17.05 -1.65
C ASP A 164 0.50 -16.33 -3.00
N VAL A 165 -0.22 -15.21 -3.24
CA VAL A 165 0.01 -14.37 -4.43
C VAL A 165 1.42 -13.81 -4.41
N ARG A 166 1.87 -13.22 -3.29
CA ARG A 166 3.20 -12.63 -3.14
C ARG A 166 4.32 -13.66 -3.31
N ALA A 167 4.13 -14.88 -2.77
CA ALA A 167 5.10 -15.97 -2.90
C ALA A 167 5.39 -16.35 -4.36
N ARG A 168 4.39 -16.25 -5.26
CA ARG A 168 4.57 -16.49 -6.71
C ARG A 168 5.54 -15.49 -7.34
N PHE A 169 5.63 -14.29 -6.81
CA PHE A 169 6.55 -13.24 -7.24
C PHE A 169 7.82 -13.17 -6.39
N ARG A 170 8.07 -14.19 -5.51
CA ARG A 170 9.21 -14.24 -4.60
C ARG A 170 9.29 -13.03 -3.65
N ILE A 171 8.14 -12.46 -3.29
CA ILE A 171 8.05 -11.37 -2.31
C ILE A 171 8.07 -11.99 -0.92
N ALA A 172 9.08 -11.66 -0.12
CA ALA A 172 9.13 -12.05 1.28
C ALA A 172 8.17 -11.20 2.11
N THR A 173 7.58 -11.81 3.14
CA THR A 173 6.64 -11.12 4.04
C THR A 173 7.10 -11.26 5.48
N ILE A 174 7.17 -10.15 6.21
CA ILE A 174 7.49 -10.10 7.64
C ILE A 174 6.23 -9.71 8.39
N ASP A 175 5.84 -10.51 9.38
CA ASP A 175 4.73 -10.16 10.27
C ASP A 175 5.19 -9.18 11.34
N ARG A 176 4.56 -8.01 11.39
CA ARG A 176 4.94 -6.88 12.25
C ARG A 176 4.93 -7.21 13.75
N GLY A 177 4.15 -8.18 14.19
CA GLY A 177 4.07 -8.64 15.59
C GLY A 177 5.11 -9.70 15.96
N SER A 178 5.89 -10.20 14.99
CA SER A 178 6.92 -11.22 15.23
C SER A 178 8.07 -10.67 16.08
N THR A 179 8.53 -11.45 17.04
CA THR A 179 9.74 -11.15 17.84
C THR A 179 11.02 -11.13 16.98
N ALA A 180 11.00 -11.78 15.83
CA ALA A 180 12.09 -11.81 14.86
C ALA A 180 12.06 -10.65 13.87
N ALA A 181 10.96 -9.88 13.79
CA ALA A 181 10.73 -8.88 12.75
C ALA A 181 11.89 -7.89 12.59
N ALA A 182 12.41 -7.34 13.69
CA ALA A 182 13.53 -6.38 13.63
C ALA A 182 14.79 -6.98 13.00
N ARG A 183 15.10 -8.25 13.33
CA ARG A 183 16.27 -8.95 12.77
C ARG A 183 16.06 -9.27 11.29
N GLU A 184 14.87 -9.70 10.92
CA GLU A 184 14.52 -10.00 9.53
C GLU A 184 14.55 -8.75 8.65
N MET A 185 14.04 -7.61 9.13
CA MET A 185 14.12 -6.34 8.44
C MET A 185 15.57 -5.92 8.16
N LEU A 186 16.44 -5.99 9.18
CA LEU A 186 17.87 -5.65 9.00
C LEU A 186 18.59 -6.63 8.07
N ARG A 187 18.21 -7.91 8.11
CA ARG A 187 18.75 -8.92 7.17
C ARG A 187 18.35 -8.61 5.73
N ALA A 188 17.07 -8.28 5.48
CA ALA A 188 16.59 -7.90 4.15
C ALA A 188 17.40 -6.74 3.56
N LEU A 189 17.66 -5.69 4.35
CA LEU A 189 18.46 -4.54 3.92
C LEU A 189 19.93 -4.89 3.66
N LYS A 190 20.55 -5.76 4.48
CA LYS A 190 21.95 -6.20 4.30
C LYS A 190 22.19 -7.01 3.03
N HIS A 191 21.17 -7.68 2.53
CA HIS A 191 21.25 -8.48 1.29
C HIS A 191 20.80 -7.69 0.05
N ALA A 192 21.03 -6.39 0.03
CA ALA A 192 20.66 -5.51 -1.09
C ALA A 192 19.17 -5.61 -1.47
N GLY A 193 18.30 -5.87 -0.48
CA GLY A 193 16.87 -5.95 -0.68
C GLY A 193 16.16 -4.61 -0.50
N ALA A 194 14.98 -4.51 -1.07
CA ALA A 194 14.03 -3.43 -0.80
C ALA A 194 13.06 -3.86 0.31
N LEU A 195 13.07 -3.14 1.41
CA LEU A 195 12.11 -3.33 2.49
C LEU A 195 10.99 -2.29 2.36
N ALA A 196 9.78 -2.72 1.97
CA ALA A 196 8.69 -1.83 1.61
C ALA A 196 7.66 -1.63 2.72
N PHE A 197 7.22 -0.37 2.85
CA PHE A 197 6.24 0.08 3.82
C PHE A 197 5.14 0.92 3.17
N LEU A 198 3.90 0.71 3.64
CA LEU A 198 2.82 1.66 3.42
C LEU A 198 2.73 2.56 4.66
N VAL A 199 3.08 3.84 4.52
CA VAL A 199 3.27 4.75 5.67
C VAL A 199 2.18 5.79 5.84
N ASP A 200 1.14 5.73 5.04
CA ASP A 200 0.04 6.71 4.96
C ASP A 200 -1.14 6.44 5.91
N GLN A 201 -1.06 5.41 6.74
CA GLN A 201 -2.12 5.07 7.69
C GLN A 201 -1.71 5.35 9.13
N ASN A 202 -2.70 5.81 9.91
CA ASN A 202 -2.58 5.95 11.35
C ASN A 202 -2.72 4.56 12.01
N ILE A 203 -1.62 4.01 12.46
CA ILE A 203 -1.51 2.66 13.04
C ILE A 203 -1.05 2.72 14.50
N ARG A 204 -1.19 1.59 15.22
CA ARG A 204 -0.67 1.45 16.60
C ARG A 204 0.83 1.20 16.56
N ALA A 205 1.61 2.26 16.40
CA ALA A 205 3.08 2.26 16.41
C ALA A 205 3.58 3.65 16.79
N GLU A 206 4.83 3.74 17.22
CA GLU A 206 5.50 5.03 17.40
C GLU A 206 5.35 5.88 16.15
N SER A 207 4.75 7.04 16.33
CA SER A 207 4.34 7.93 15.26
C SER A 207 4.62 9.38 15.66
N ALA A 208 4.87 10.23 14.68
CA ALA A 208 4.96 11.67 14.89
C ALA A 208 3.82 12.39 14.17
N LYS A 209 3.41 13.53 14.70
CA LYS A 209 2.50 14.45 14.02
C LYS A 209 3.27 15.17 12.93
N VAL A 210 3.00 14.83 11.67
CA VAL A 210 3.56 15.51 10.50
C VAL A 210 2.44 16.11 9.66
N PRO A 211 2.71 17.19 8.89
CA PRO A 211 1.71 17.79 8.01
C PRO A 211 1.21 16.79 6.96
N PHE A 212 -0.12 16.73 6.80
CA PHE A 212 -0.79 15.97 5.75
C PHE A 212 -2.08 16.70 5.37
N PHE A 213 -2.15 17.21 4.14
CA PHE A 213 -3.20 18.14 3.68
C PHE A 213 -3.37 19.36 4.61
N GLY A 214 -2.25 19.94 5.04
CA GLY A 214 -2.23 21.12 5.92
C GLY A 214 -2.67 20.82 7.38
N ARG A 215 -2.87 19.58 7.76
CA ARG A 215 -3.29 19.16 9.10
C ARG A 215 -2.28 18.20 9.73
N PRO A 216 -2.05 18.26 11.05
CA PRO A 216 -1.21 17.28 11.72
C PRO A 216 -1.84 15.89 11.63
N ALA A 217 -1.04 14.90 11.24
CA ALA A 217 -1.50 13.52 11.15
C ALA A 217 -0.42 12.57 11.70
N LEU A 218 -0.81 11.71 12.63
CA LEU A 218 0.09 10.71 13.20
C LEU A 218 0.59 9.75 12.12
N THR A 219 1.89 9.74 11.90
CA THR A 219 2.55 8.94 10.87
C THR A 219 3.67 8.11 11.49
N PRO A 220 3.72 6.78 11.22
CA PRO A 220 4.74 5.90 11.77
C PRO A 220 6.15 6.34 11.37
N ILE A 221 7.03 6.54 12.36
CA ILE A 221 8.43 6.94 12.13
C ILE A 221 9.39 5.76 11.96
N GLY A 222 8.91 4.53 12.17
CA GLY A 222 9.72 3.32 12.10
C GLY A 222 10.50 3.15 10.79
N PRO A 223 9.90 3.33 9.61
CA PRO A 223 10.61 3.24 8.33
C PRO A 223 11.77 4.23 8.20
N ALA A 224 11.58 5.50 8.59
CA ALA A 224 12.62 6.53 8.60
C ALA A 224 13.74 6.18 9.59
N ARG A 225 13.41 5.82 10.83
CA ARG A 225 14.41 5.36 11.83
C ARG A 225 15.22 4.18 11.34
N LEU A 226 14.57 3.22 10.68
CA LEU A 226 15.25 2.04 10.17
C LEU A 226 16.24 2.39 9.07
N ALA A 227 15.85 3.24 8.11
CA ALA A 227 16.72 3.72 7.04
C ALA A 227 17.95 4.45 7.60
N ILE A 228 17.74 5.41 8.51
CA ILE A 228 18.79 6.17 9.19
C ILE A 228 19.76 5.25 9.95
N ARG A 229 19.21 4.32 10.75
CA ARG A 229 20.01 3.37 11.52
C ARG A 229 20.84 2.42 10.64
N ALA A 230 20.27 1.98 9.52
CA ALA A 230 20.93 1.08 8.58
C ALA A 230 21.86 1.82 7.60
N GLY A 231 21.79 3.16 7.51
CA GLY A 231 22.56 3.95 6.54
C GLY A 231 22.18 3.62 5.08
N VAL A 232 20.89 3.32 4.83
CA VAL A 232 20.38 2.99 3.50
C VAL A 232 19.44 4.07 2.98
N PRO A 233 19.40 4.32 1.67
CA PRO A 233 18.51 5.32 1.10
C PRO A 233 17.03 4.95 1.26
N VAL A 234 16.19 5.98 1.19
CA VAL A 234 14.72 5.85 1.14
C VAL A 234 14.23 6.18 -0.25
N VAL A 235 13.42 5.30 -0.86
CA VAL A 235 12.90 5.46 -2.22
C VAL A 235 11.38 5.43 -2.19
N GLY A 236 10.73 6.49 -2.69
CA GLY A 236 9.29 6.51 -2.95
C GLY A 236 8.96 5.70 -4.20
N ILE A 237 8.01 4.78 -4.11
CA ILE A 237 7.56 4.00 -5.27
C ILE A 237 6.03 4.05 -5.30
N PHE A 238 5.48 4.63 -6.35
CA PHE A 238 4.05 4.91 -6.45
C PHE A 238 3.44 4.29 -7.70
N ILE A 239 2.18 3.92 -7.62
CA ILE A 239 1.42 3.41 -8.74
C ILE A 239 0.15 4.23 -8.98
N GLU A 240 -0.17 4.43 -10.24
CA GLU A 240 -1.37 5.12 -10.69
C GLU A 240 -1.98 4.35 -11.86
N ARG A 241 -3.28 4.10 -11.82
CA ARG A 241 -4.01 3.59 -12.99
C ARG A 241 -4.38 4.76 -13.89
N ARG A 242 -3.88 4.77 -15.11
CA ARG A 242 -4.20 5.77 -16.13
C ARG A 242 -5.59 5.56 -16.73
N ALA A 243 -6.14 6.56 -17.40
CA ALA A 243 -7.47 6.51 -18.01
C ALA A 243 -7.63 5.39 -19.04
N ASN A 244 -6.57 5.03 -19.76
CA ASN A 244 -6.56 3.91 -20.71
C ASN A 244 -6.47 2.51 -20.03
N GLY A 245 -6.45 2.47 -18.70
CA GLY A 245 -6.35 1.25 -17.91
C GLY A 245 -4.94 0.72 -17.69
N THR A 246 -3.89 1.34 -18.25
CA THR A 246 -2.51 0.94 -17.94
C THR A 246 -2.15 1.38 -16.52
N GLN A 247 -1.33 0.59 -15.84
CA GLN A 247 -0.70 0.97 -14.59
C GLN A 247 0.58 1.76 -14.89
N HIS A 248 0.83 2.80 -14.14
CA HIS A 248 2.05 3.58 -14.25
C HIS A 248 2.76 3.62 -12.90
N ILE A 249 4.00 3.16 -12.87
CA ILE A 249 4.82 3.11 -11.66
C ILE A 249 5.91 4.16 -11.75
N VAL A 250 5.98 5.01 -10.73
CA VAL A 250 7.03 6.03 -10.58
C VAL A 250 7.96 5.63 -9.45
N PHE A 251 9.24 5.53 -9.75
CA PHE A 251 10.31 5.38 -8.78
C PHE A 251 10.96 6.74 -8.60
N ASP A 252 10.83 7.31 -7.41
CA ASP A 252 11.46 8.59 -7.07
C ASP A 252 12.99 8.45 -6.97
N ASP A 253 13.68 9.58 -6.98
CA ASP A 253 15.11 9.60 -6.69
C ASP A 253 15.37 9.18 -5.23
N PRO A 254 16.42 8.39 -4.98
CA PRO A 254 16.79 7.99 -3.64
C PRO A 254 17.06 9.19 -2.74
N ILE A 255 16.50 9.19 -1.54
CA ILE A 255 16.84 10.10 -0.47
C ILE A 255 17.93 9.40 0.34
N GLU A 256 19.16 9.87 0.22
CA GLU A 256 20.27 9.35 1.03
C GLU A 256 20.03 9.65 2.51
N THR A 257 20.44 8.75 3.39
CA THR A 257 20.29 8.90 4.84
C THR A 257 21.61 8.72 5.57
N THR A 258 21.77 9.48 6.63
CA THR A 258 22.91 9.42 7.55
C THR A 258 22.43 9.29 9.00
N ARG A 259 23.29 8.92 9.91
CA ARG A 259 22.94 8.84 11.34
C ARG A 259 22.61 10.18 11.99
N ALA A 260 22.94 11.29 11.32
CA ALA A 260 22.65 12.65 11.79
C ALA A 260 21.25 13.13 11.41
N ASP A 261 20.53 12.39 10.53
CA ASP A 261 19.22 12.82 10.06
C ASP A 261 18.13 12.65 11.14
N ASP A 262 17.20 13.59 11.17
CA ASP A 262 16.02 13.51 12.02
C ASP A 262 14.95 12.60 11.39
N PRO A 263 14.52 11.52 12.07
CA PRO A 263 13.50 10.61 11.55
C PRO A 263 12.13 11.27 11.40
N ILE A 264 11.80 12.33 12.17
CA ILE A 264 10.53 13.04 12.05
C ILE A 264 10.55 13.89 10.77
N ALA A 265 11.63 14.62 10.53
CA ALA A 265 11.79 15.40 9.29
C ALA A 265 11.78 14.51 8.04
N LEU A 266 12.44 13.35 8.07
CA LEU A 266 12.41 12.39 6.97
C LEU A 266 10.99 11.83 6.76
N THR A 267 10.27 11.50 7.85
CA THR A 267 8.87 11.05 7.78
C THR A 267 7.96 12.13 7.19
N ALA A 268 8.17 13.41 7.52
CA ALA A 268 7.43 14.51 6.95
C ALA A 268 7.66 14.63 5.43
N ARG A 269 8.91 14.49 4.96
CA ARG A 269 9.25 14.47 3.51
C ARG A 269 8.55 13.31 2.79
N MET A 270 8.60 12.10 3.36
CA MET A 270 7.91 10.92 2.80
C MET A 270 6.40 11.16 2.72
N THR A 271 5.80 11.72 3.77
CA THR A 271 4.36 12.02 3.85
C THR A 271 3.94 13.07 2.84
N ALA A 272 4.71 14.14 2.68
CA ALA A 272 4.46 15.18 1.67
C ALA A 272 4.49 14.60 0.23
N ARG A 273 5.39 13.67 -0.04
CA ARG A 273 5.45 13.02 -1.36
C ARG A 273 4.23 12.12 -1.62
N ILE A 274 3.74 11.41 -0.58
CA ILE A 274 2.49 10.63 -0.67
C ILE A 274 1.30 11.58 -0.91
N GLU A 275 1.24 12.71 -0.20
CA GLU A 275 0.20 13.72 -0.42
C GLU A 275 0.20 14.22 -1.86
N ALA A 276 1.38 14.51 -2.44
CA ALA A 276 1.51 14.90 -3.82
C ALA A 276 0.94 13.85 -4.79
N GLN A 277 1.17 12.56 -4.53
CA GLN A 277 0.60 11.46 -5.32
C GLN A 277 -0.93 11.42 -5.20
N ILE A 278 -1.47 11.60 -3.99
CA ILE A 278 -2.92 11.61 -3.75
C ILE A 278 -3.57 12.80 -4.47
N ARG A 279 -2.93 13.98 -4.47
CA ARG A 279 -3.45 15.17 -5.16
C ARG A 279 -3.55 14.99 -6.67
N ARG A 280 -2.66 14.19 -7.28
CA ARG A 280 -2.70 13.84 -8.71
C ARG A 280 -3.88 12.95 -9.06
N ALA A 281 -4.16 11.92 -8.23
CA ALA A 281 -5.22 10.94 -8.48
C ALA A 281 -6.01 10.66 -7.18
N PRO A 282 -6.79 11.65 -6.70
CA PRO A 282 -7.45 11.57 -5.41
C PRO A 282 -8.48 10.42 -5.32
N GLU A 283 -9.05 9.99 -6.43
CA GLU A 283 -9.94 8.84 -6.48
C GLU A 283 -9.22 7.50 -6.32
N GLN A 284 -7.89 7.47 -6.29
CA GLN A 284 -7.11 6.23 -6.16
C GLN A 284 -6.53 6.02 -4.77
N TRP A 285 -6.82 6.90 -3.79
CA TRP A 285 -6.41 6.70 -2.40
C TRP A 285 -7.58 6.24 -1.51
N VAL A 286 -7.25 5.47 -0.45
CA VAL A 286 -8.23 4.86 0.47
C VAL A 286 -8.73 5.87 1.50
N TRP A 287 -9.68 6.73 1.11
CA TRP A 287 -10.25 7.78 1.98
C TRP A 287 -11.03 7.25 3.19
N MET A 288 -11.34 5.95 3.25
CA MET A 288 -12.10 5.33 4.35
C MET A 288 -11.30 5.14 5.64
N HIS A 289 -9.96 5.24 5.59
CA HIS A 289 -9.10 5.06 6.74
C HIS A 289 -9.16 6.29 7.67
N GLU A 290 -9.21 6.08 9.00
CA GLU A 290 -9.24 7.15 10.03
C GLU A 290 -7.87 7.86 10.15
N ARG A 291 -7.43 8.57 9.09
CA ARG A 291 -6.08 9.15 8.98
C ARG A 291 -5.77 10.20 10.04
N TRP A 292 -6.76 11.01 10.42
CA TRP A 292 -6.62 12.10 11.39
C TRP A 292 -7.16 11.75 12.77
N LYS A 293 -7.34 10.46 13.10
CA LYS A 293 -7.76 10.03 14.43
C LYS A 293 -6.63 10.27 15.43
N GLU A 294 -6.96 10.94 16.53
CA GLU A 294 -6.03 11.12 17.64
C GLU A 294 -5.68 9.80 18.33
N ARG A 295 -4.39 9.60 18.58
CA ARG A 295 -3.83 8.44 19.32
C ARG A 295 -2.63 8.90 20.15
N PRO A 296 -2.83 9.72 21.21
CA PRO A 296 -1.73 10.37 21.93
C PRO A 296 -0.71 9.37 22.52
N GLN A 297 -1.15 8.16 22.86
CA GLN A 297 -0.24 7.11 23.38
C GLN A 297 0.81 6.62 22.38
N TRP A 298 0.69 6.94 21.12
CA TRP A 298 1.64 6.57 20.05
C TRP A 298 2.39 7.77 19.49
N ASP A 299 2.11 8.98 19.99
CA ASP A 299 2.75 10.22 19.57
C ASP A 299 4.08 10.41 20.27
N VAL A 300 5.16 10.58 19.51
CA VAL A 300 6.51 10.86 20.01
C VAL A 300 7.01 12.24 19.55
N SER A 301 6.14 13.11 19.03
CA SER A 301 6.50 14.45 18.55
C SER A 301 6.98 15.39 19.66
N GLU A 302 6.50 15.17 20.87
CA GLU A 302 6.75 16.02 22.05
C GLU A 302 7.75 15.37 23.03
N GLY A 303 8.76 14.69 22.55
CA GLY A 303 9.88 14.14 23.35
C GLY A 303 9.46 13.51 24.69
N ARG A 304 9.37 12.19 24.76
CA ARG A 304 9.39 11.47 26.04
C ARG A 304 10.81 11.12 26.42
#